data_772f1f18f28f79b2bd41a874659c6937
#
_entry.id   772f1f18f28f79b2bd41a874659c6937
#
_cell.length_a   1.000
_cell.length_b   1.000
_cell.length_c   1.000
_cell.angle_alpha   90.00
_cell.angle_beta   90.00
_cell.angle_gamma   90.00
#
_symmetry.space_group_name_H-M   'P 1'
#
loop_
_entity.id
_entity.type
_entity.pdbx_description
1 polymer ?
#
loop_
_entity_poly.entity_id
_entity_poly.type
_entity_poly.pdbx_seq_one_letter_code
_entity_poly.pdbx_strand_id
1 'polypeptide(L)'
;MKKIICFLIAIFTISKTNIAQSKDLGIIKQRIVTELLQNKPSDKQVETILAKMNEDGSFNDINYSDLSTTASFPHGRHTNDLAFIAKAYKNNASVYYKSQQLKDAIISGLTFWVQKDFVGDNWHDNQITTPTNLMNLMLAIGDELPKDLVEKAQPMIGRANMKASGARPSGDRIVIAGILAKNLLFNNNDKLFDSIINIIQGEMKFATGERGIQQDFSFHHRPDRVNNTDSYGYGKFANAYGEWSWYVADTKYKFSKEKMNLLVDYYLDGIYKQMVYGVYEDVGVRNRDITSKRNGVEPKGTLEIERILISTDYRKKELEEIIKLRKGQATP
;
A
#
# COMPACT_ATOMS: atom_id res chain seq x y z
N MET A 1 -50.72 -39.87 25.05
CA MET A 1 -50.33 -38.61 25.70
C MET A 1 -48.92 -38.80 26.25
N LYS A 2 -48.01 -38.14 25.83
CA LYS A 2 -47.24 -36.96 25.95
C LYS A 2 -45.98 -37.05 25.08
N LYS A 3 -45.99 -36.35 23.97
CA LYS A 3 -44.79 -35.81 23.33
C LYS A 3 -44.35 -34.61 24.15
N ILE A 4 -43.07 -34.32 24.13
CA ILE A 4 -42.46 -33.01 24.25
C ILE A 4 -41.11 -33.13 24.93
N ILE A 5 -40.16 -32.49 24.21
CA ILE A 5 -38.90 -31.84 24.61
C ILE A 5 -37.65 -32.69 24.53
N CYS A 6 -36.96 -32.53 23.38
CA CYS A 6 -35.50 -32.44 23.28
C CYS A 6 -35.19 -31.48 22.11
N PHE A 7 -35.28 -30.20 22.36
CA PHE A 7 -34.68 -29.14 21.53
C PHE A 7 -34.06 -28.15 22.50
N LEU A 8 -32.76 -27.98 22.41
CA LEU A 8 -31.97 -26.92 23.02
C LEU A 8 -30.65 -27.46 23.62
N ILE A 9 -29.64 -27.69 22.80
CA ILE A 9 -28.21 -27.51 23.13
C ILE A 9 -27.45 -27.63 21.80
N ALA A 10 -27.36 -26.54 21.03
CA ALA A 10 -26.45 -26.40 19.90
C ALA A 10 -26.23 -24.92 19.49
N ILE A 11 -26.09 -24.03 20.45
CA ILE A 11 -25.86 -22.59 20.14
C ILE A 11 -24.84 -22.00 21.12
N PHE A 12 -23.64 -22.55 21.29
CA PHE A 12 -22.65 -21.84 22.12
C PHE A 12 -21.18 -22.08 21.77
N THR A 13 -20.85 -22.55 20.58
CA THR A 13 -19.45 -22.76 20.19
C THR A 13 -18.96 -21.88 19.04
N ILE A 14 -19.81 -21.02 18.44
CA ILE A 14 -19.44 -20.21 17.26
C ILE A 14 -18.86 -18.83 17.65
N SER A 15 -19.03 -18.36 18.87
CA SER A 15 -18.69 -16.97 19.22
C SER A 15 -17.23 -16.72 19.57
N LYS A 16 -16.46 -17.71 20.03
CA LYS A 16 -15.08 -17.50 20.48
C LYS A 16 -14.07 -17.39 19.34
N THR A 17 -14.25 -18.12 18.26
CA THR A 17 -13.37 -18.03 17.09
C THR A 17 -13.55 -16.73 16.31
N ASN A 18 -14.76 -16.22 16.20
CA ASN A 18 -15.04 -14.95 15.52
C ASN A 18 -14.47 -13.74 16.27
N ILE A 19 -14.46 -13.75 17.60
CA ILE A 19 -13.95 -12.64 18.42
C ILE A 19 -12.41 -12.56 18.34
N ALA A 20 -11.70 -13.69 18.37
CA ALA A 20 -10.24 -13.72 18.24
C ALA A 20 -9.79 -13.33 16.82
N GLN A 21 -10.51 -13.77 15.81
CA GLN A 21 -10.23 -13.45 14.41
C GLN A 21 -10.45 -11.96 14.13
N SER A 22 -11.49 -11.35 14.69
CA SER A 22 -11.74 -9.91 14.57
C SER A 22 -10.65 -9.05 15.24
N LYS A 23 -9.99 -9.53 16.31
CA LYS A 23 -8.94 -8.80 17.02
C LYS A 23 -7.69 -8.61 16.15
N ASP A 24 -7.18 -9.65 15.51
CA ASP A 24 -5.98 -9.57 14.66
C ASP A 24 -6.21 -8.66 13.46
N LEU A 25 -7.36 -8.78 12.79
CA LEU A 25 -7.71 -7.89 11.68
C LEU A 25 -7.86 -6.44 12.14
N GLY A 26 -8.40 -6.22 13.34
CA GLY A 26 -8.47 -4.90 13.96
C GLY A 26 -7.09 -4.29 14.20
N ILE A 27 -6.12 -5.06 14.70
CA ILE A 27 -4.73 -4.63 14.88
C ILE A 27 -4.10 -4.22 13.54
N ILE A 28 -4.26 -5.07 12.51
CA ILE A 28 -3.70 -4.81 11.17
C ILE A 28 -4.34 -3.54 10.59
N LYS A 29 -5.66 -3.43 10.61
CA LYS A 29 -6.39 -2.24 10.13
C LYS A 29 -5.93 -0.97 10.86
N GLN A 30 -5.78 -1.05 12.18
CA GLN A 30 -5.31 0.08 12.99
C GLN A 30 -3.90 0.52 12.60
N ARG A 31 -2.94 -0.41 12.39
CA ARG A 31 -1.58 -0.09 11.93
C ARG A 31 -1.61 0.62 10.59
N ILE A 32 -2.38 0.11 9.63
CA ILE A 32 -2.51 0.71 8.29
C ILE A 32 -3.11 2.13 8.39
N VAL A 33 -4.18 2.33 9.14
CA VAL A 33 -4.82 3.63 9.28
C VAL A 33 -3.94 4.61 10.06
N THR A 34 -3.25 4.16 11.10
CA THR A 34 -2.30 5.00 11.85
C THR A 34 -1.18 5.49 10.95
N GLU A 35 -0.59 4.64 10.13
CA GLU A 35 0.43 5.03 9.17
C GLU A 35 -0.12 5.98 8.10
N LEU A 36 -1.31 5.69 7.57
CA LEU A 36 -1.96 6.54 6.59
C LEU A 36 -2.15 7.98 7.08
N LEU A 37 -2.43 8.15 8.37
CA LEU A 37 -2.77 9.43 9.00
C LEU A 37 -1.63 10.05 9.81
N GLN A 38 -0.47 9.41 9.95
CA GLN A 38 0.60 9.86 10.85
C GLN A 38 1.16 11.24 10.50
N ASN A 39 1.25 11.56 9.21
CA ASN A 39 1.80 12.82 8.75
C ASN A 39 0.67 13.83 8.52
N LYS A 40 0.81 15.02 9.15
CA LYS A 40 -0.12 16.14 8.89
C LYS A 40 -0.04 16.56 7.43
N PRO A 41 -1.15 16.54 6.67
CA PRO A 41 -1.19 17.13 5.34
C PRO A 41 -0.96 18.64 5.39
N SER A 42 -0.37 19.20 4.35
CA SER A 42 -0.17 20.65 4.23
C SER A 42 -1.51 21.37 4.09
N ASP A 43 -1.85 22.25 5.03
CA ASP A 43 -3.09 23.05 4.98
C ASP A 43 -3.12 23.92 3.71
N LYS A 44 -1.98 24.50 3.30
CA LYS A 44 -1.86 25.25 2.04
C LYS A 44 -2.17 24.39 0.81
N GLN A 45 -1.77 23.13 0.81
CA GLN A 45 -2.11 22.22 -0.29
C GLN A 45 -3.60 21.88 -0.30
N VAL A 46 -4.23 21.72 0.87
CA VAL A 46 -5.70 21.58 0.97
C VAL A 46 -6.42 22.77 0.35
N GLU A 47 -6.01 23.99 0.70
CA GLU A 47 -6.56 25.23 0.10
C GLU A 47 -6.43 25.23 -1.42
N THR A 48 -5.25 24.85 -1.92
CA THR A 48 -4.99 24.78 -3.37
C THR A 48 -5.89 23.77 -4.06
N ILE A 49 -6.14 22.62 -3.44
CA ILE A 49 -7.04 21.58 -3.98
C ILE A 49 -8.47 22.09 -4.01
N LEU A 50 -8.96 22.65 -2.90
CA LEU A 50 -10.31 23.22 -2.81
C LEU A 50 -10.56 24.34 -3.82
N ALA A 51 -9.58 25.22 -4.03
CA ALA A 51 -9.67 26.32 -4.99
C ALA A 51 -9.79 25.86 -6.46
N LYS A 52 -9.41 24.62 -6.76
CA LYS A 52 -9.52 24.04 -8.10
C LYS A 52 -10.79 23.22 -8.30
N MET A 53 -11.53 22.96 -7.25
CA MET A 53 -12.70 22.12 -7.29
C MET A 53 -13.92 22.90 -7.80
N ASN A 54 -14.62 22.36 -8.78
CA ASN A 54 -15.86 22.87 -9.30
C ASN A 54 -17.06 22.40 -8.44
N GLU A 55 -18.22 23.04 -8.59
CA GLU A 55 -19.44 22.70 -7.86
C GLU A 55 -19.90 21.24 -8.10
N ASP A 56 -19.65 20.70 -9.30
CA ASP A 56 -19.98 19.32 -9.66
C ASP A 56 -18.99 18.28 -9.11
N GLY A 57 -17.95 18.71 -8.41
CA GLY A 57 -16.92 17.85 -7.86
C GLY A 57 -15.74 17.56 -8.78
N SER A 58 -15.76 18.04 -10.03
CA SER A 58 -14.60 17.96 -10.93
C SER A 58 -13.51 18.97 -10.53
N PHE A 59 -12.30 18.83 -11.11
CA PHE A 59 -11.22 19.81 -10.96
C PHE A 59 -11.01 20.58 -12.26
N ASN A 60 -10.93 21.92 -12.18
CA ASN A 60 -10.85 22.82 -13.33
C ASN A 60 -9.54 22.72 -14.12
N ASP A 61 -8.51 22.09 -13.55
CA ASP A 61 -7.19 21.90 -14.15
C ASP A 61 -6.93 20.44 -14.60
N ILE A 62 -7.99 19.61 -14.69
CA ILE A 62 -7.94 18.26 -15.25
C ILE A 62 -8.77 18.20 -16.54
N ASN A 63 -8.14 17.81 -17.65
CA ASN A 63 -8.86 17.51 -18.87
C ASN A 63 -9.42 16.08 -18.82
N TYR A 64 -10.68 15.94 -18.43
CA TYR A 64 -11.33 14.63 -18.29
C TYR A 64 -11.68 13.96 -19.62
N SER A 65 -11.60 14.66 -20.75
CA SER A 65 -11.85 14.06 -22.06
C SER A 65 -10.62 13.35 -22.66
N ASP A 66 -9.41 13.66 -22.15
CA ASP A 66 -8.17 13.02 -22.60
C ASP A 66 -7.86 11.78 -21.75
N LEU A 67 -8.24 10.62 -22.22
CA LEU A 67 -7.94 9.32 -21.62
C LEU A 67 -6.64 8.70 -22.15
N SER A 68 -5.94 9.37 -23.07
CA SER A 68 -4.66 8.92 -23.59
C SER A 68 -3.58 9.01 -22.49
N THR A 69 -2.62 8.10 -22.55
CA THR A 69 -1.66 7.92 -21.44
C THR A 69 -0.22 7.87 -21.91
N THR A 70 0.08 8.53 -23.00
CA THR A 70 1.44 8.54 -23.52
C THR A 70 2.48 9.10 -22.53
N ALA A 71 2.07 9.95 -21.61
CA ALA A 71 2.94 10.50 -20.58
C ALA A 71 2.45 10.27 -19.14
N SER A 72 1.16 10.48 -18.89
CA SER A 72 0.58 10.36 -17.55
C SER A 72 -0.94 10.31 -17.63
N PHE A 73 -1.58 9.76 -16.61
CA PHE A 73 -3.03 9.77 -16.46
C PHE A 73 -3.43 10.91 -15.51
N PRO A 74 -3.74 12.12 -16.04
CA PRO A 74 -4.01 13.29 -15.18
C PRO A 74 -5.22 13.08 -14.27
N HIS A 75 -6.17 12.24 -14.67
CA HIS A 75 -7.31 11.82 -13.86
C HIS A 75 -6.89 11.18 -12.51
N GLY A 76 -5.75 10.48 -12.46
CA GLY A 76 -5.21 9.92 -11.21
C GLY A 76 -5.00 10.98 -10.13
N ARG A 77 -4.77 12.25 -10.52
CA ARG A 77 -4.67 13.38 -9.58
C ARG A 77 -5.99 13.63 -8.87
N HIS A 78 -7.14 13.51 -9.54
CA HIS A 78 -8.45 13.66 -8.90
C HIS A 78 -8.59 12.73 -7.68
N THR A 79 -8.37 11.45 -7.85
CA THR A 79 -8.47 10.50 -6.74
C THR A 79 -7.39 10.67 -5.68
N ASN A 80 -6.19 11.09 -6.09
CA ASN A 80 -5.10 11.42 -5.17
C ASN A 80 -5.45 12.64 -4.30
N ASP A 81 -5.98 13.68 -4.90
CA ASP A 81 -6.35 14.91 -4.20
C ASP A 81 -7.51 14.66 -3.23
N LEU A 82 -8.50 13.85 -3.62
CA LEU A 82 -9.55 13.41 -2.69
C LEU A 82 -8.98 12.62 -1.50
N ALA A 83 -8.06 11.68 -1.73
CA ALA A 83 -7.41 10.94 -0.64
C ALA A 83 -6.56 11.86 0.24
N PHE A 84 -5.92 12.88 -0.33
CA PHE A 84 -5.14 13.87 0.42
C PHE A 84 -6.02 14.70 1.35
N ILE A 85 -7.12 15.25 0.84
CA ILE A 85 -8.04 16.05 1.68
C ILE A 85 -8.79 15.19 2.70
N ALA A 86 -9.04 13.90 2.42
CA ALA A 86 -9.58 12.97 3.41
C ALA A 86 -8.62 12.74 4.59
N LYS A 87 -7.31 12.68 4.34
CA LYS A 87 -6.31 12.64 5.41
C LYS A 87 -6.32 13.92 6.24
N ALA A 88 -6.45 15.09 5.62
CA ALA A 88 -6.55 16.36 6.34
C ALA A 88 -7.81 16.42 7.21
N TYR A 89 -8.94 15.96 6.70
CA TYR A 89 -10.19 15.84 7.47
C TYR A 89 -10.06 14.97 8.72
N LYS A 90 -9.27 13.89 8.67
CA LYS A 90 -9.09 12.94 9.79
C LYS A 90 -7.89 13.27 10.69
N ASN A 91 -6.97 14.11 10.26
CA ASN A 91 -5.77 14.44 11.04
C ASN A 91 -6.06 15.57 12.04
N ASN A 92 -5.97 15.30 13.33
CA ASN A 92 -6.30 16.24 14.40
C ASN A 92 -5.35 17.45 14.51
N ALA A 93 -4.20 17.41 13.84
CA ALA A 93 -3.27 18.55 13.75
C ALA A 93 -3.58 19.47 12.55
N SER A 94 -4.46 19.08 11.62
CA SER A 94 -4.90 19.92 10.52
C SER A 94 -5.94 20.94 10.97
N VAL A 95 -5.90 22.15 10.42
CA VAL A 95 -6.95 23.16 10.62
C VAL A 95 -8.28 22.73 10.02
N TYR A 96 -8.25 21.74 9.13
CA TYR A 96 -9.43 21.14 8.47
C TYR A 96 -9.96 19.89 9.18
N TYR A 97 -9.48 19.59 10.40
CA TYR A 97 -9.97 18.45 11.15
C TYR A 97 -11.48 18.50 11.33
N LYS A 98 -12.18 17.48 10.82
CA LYS A 98 -13.66 17.38 10.84
C LYS A 98 -14.39 18.57 10.21
N SER A 99 -13.77 19.28 9.28
CA SER A 99 -14.39 20.39 8.55
C SER A 99 -15.56 19.87 7.68
N GLN A 100 -16.75 20.44 7.86
CA GLN A 100 -17.91 20.10 7.03
C GLN A 100 -17.66 20.44 5.56
N GLN A 101 -17.04 21.61 5.28
CA GLN A 101 -16.64 21.99 3.92
C GLN A 101 -15.78 20.92 3.25
N LEU A 102 -14.82 20.37 3.99
CA LEU A 102 -13.93 19.34 3.45
C LEU A 102 -14.66 18.04 3.19
N LYS A 103 -15.57 17.65 4.09
CA LYS A 103 -16.42 16.47 3.92
C LYS A 103 -17.32 16.59 2.69
N ASP A 104 -17.96 17.75 2.49
CA ASP A 104 -18.83 18.01 1.33
C ASP A 104 -18.02 17.96 0.03
N ALA A 105 -16.82 18.55 0.00
CA ALA A 105 -15.90 18.47 -1.11
C ALA A 105 -15.51 17.01 -1.47
N ILE A 106 -15.20 16.20 -0.46
CA ILE A 106 -14.88 14.78 -0.68
C ILE A 106 -16.08 14.03 -1.26
N ILE A 107 -17.27 14.26 -0.73
CA ILE A 107 -18.50 13.61 -1.21
C ILE A 107 -18.79 14.03 -2.66
N SER A 108 -18.71 15.34 -2.97
CA SER A 108 -18.93 15.86 -4.32
C SER A 108 -17.93 15.27 -5.32
N GLY A 109 -16.63 15.33 -5.00
CA GLY A 109 -15.58 14.79 -5.88
C GLY A 109 -15.65 13.29 -6.07
N LEU A 110 -15.97 12.53 -5.03
CA LEU A 110 -16.16 11.08 -5.16
C LEU A 110 -17.42 10.76 -5.95
N THR A 111 -18.51 11.53 -5.79
CA THR A 111 -19.74 11.38 -6.60
C THR A 111 -19.46 11.60 -8.07
N PHE A 112 -18.74 12.66 -8.42
CA PHE A 112 -18.30 12.90 -9.80
C PHE A 112 -17.49 11.72 -10.36
N TRP A 113 -16.52 11.24 -9.58
CA TRP A 113 -15.67 10.14 -9.99
C TRP A 113 -16.44 8.85 -10.27
N VAL A 114 -17.31 8.42 -9.35
CA VAL A 114 -18.04 7.14 -9.50
C VAL A 114 -19.11 7.21 -10.59
N GLN A 115 -19.62 8.38 -10.94
CA GLN A 115 -20.56 8.55 -12.06
C GLN A 115 -19.87 8.41 -13.41
N LYS A 116 -18.61 8.80 -13.53
CA LYS A 116 -17.85 8.82 -14.80
C LYS A 116 -17.00 7.58 -14.99
N ASP A 117 -16.45 7.04 -13.92
CA ASP A 117 -15.59 5.85 -13.90
C ASP A 117 -14.48 5.89 -14.96
N PHE A 118 -13.60 6.88 -14.88
CA PHE A 118 -12.52 7.07 -15.84
C PHE A 118 -11.56 5.88 -15.86
N VAL A 119 -11.37 5.30 -17.03
CA VAL A 119 -10.45 4.19 -17.30
C VAL A 119 -9.49 4.63 -18.40
N GLY A 120 -8.21 4.73 -18.07
CA GLY A 120 -7.18 5.06 -19.05
C GLY A 120 -6.59 3.84 -19.74
N ASP A 121 -5.73 4.06 -20.75
CA ASP A 121 -5.08 2.97 -21.51
C ASP A 121 -4.02 2.23 -20.70
N ASN A 122 -3.49 2.85 -19.63
CA ASN A 122 -2.45 2.25 -18.80
C ASN A 122 -3.04 1.38 -17.69
N TRP A 123 -2.74 0.09 -17.74
CA TRP A 123 -3.15 -0.87 -16.70
C TRP A 123 -2.75 -0.43 -15.28
N HIS A 124 -1.60 0.24 -15.12
CA HIS A 124 -1.10 0.66 -13.80
C HIS A 124 -2.05 1.66 -13.15
N ASP A 125 -2.57 2.61 -13.92
CA ASP A 125 -3.49 3.63 -13.40
C ASP A 125 -4.83 3.02 -13.00
N ASN A 126 -5.30 2.04 -13.78
CA ASN A 126 -6.58 1.37 -13.55
C ASN A 126 -6.54 0.34 -12.43
N GLN A 127 -5.41 -0.36 -12.25
CA GLN A 127 -5.30 -1.51 -11.35
C GLN A 127 -4.47 -1.22 -10.08
N ILE A 128 -3.72 -0.10 -10.06
CA ILE A 128 -2.89 0.29 -8.91
C ILE A 128 -3.22 1.72 -8.46
N THR A 129 -3.02 2.75 -9.31
CA THR A 129 -3.11 4.15 -8.87
C THR A 129 -4.51 4.50 -8.36
N THR A 130 -5.53 4.33 -9.19
CA THR A 130 -6.93 4.62 -8.80
C THR A 130 -7.40 3.76 -7.63
N PRO A 131 -7.23 2.41 -7.65
CA PRO A 131 -7.59 1.58 -6.51
C PRO A 131 -6.87 1.95 -5.20
N THR A 132 -5.58 2.31 -5.26
CA THR A 132 -4.81 2.75 -4.08
C THR A 132 -5.39 4.03 -3.49
N ASN A 133 -5.64 5.04 -4.33
CA ASN A 133 -6.15 6.33 -3.88
C ASN A 133 -7.55 6.21 -3.28
N LEU A 134 -8.45 5.49 -3.98
CA LEU A 134 -9.79 5.22 -3.47
C LEU A 134 -9.75 4.39 -2.17
N MET A 135 -8.86 3.40 -2.07
CA MET A 135 -8.71 2.60 -0.86
C MET A 135 -8.20 3.43 0.32
N ASN A 136 -7.24 4.33 0.09
CA ASN A 136 -6.76 5.26 1.11
C ASN A 136 -7.87 6.23 1.58
N LEU A 137 -8.69 6.71 0.65
CA LEU A 137 -9.86 7.52 0.97
C LEU A 137 -10.87 6.73 1.82
N MET A 138 -11.19 5.49 1.43
CA MET A 138 -12.09 4.62 2.19
C MET A 138 -11.57 4.31 3.59
N LEU A 139 -10.28 4.03 3.74
CA LEU A 139 -9.66 3.77 5.06
C LEU A 139 -9.64 5.02 5.94
N ALA A 140 -9.55 6.21 5.34
CA ALA A 140 -9.57 7.46 6.09
C ALA A 140 -10.99 7.85 6.55
N ILE A 141 -11.99 7.84 5.66
CA ILE A 141 -13.29 8.46 5.90
C ILE A 141 -14.49 7.58 5.49
N GLY A 142 -14.27 6.38 4.94
CA GLY A 142 -15.34 5.58 4.33
C GLY A 142 -16.53 5.26 5.25
N ASP A 143 -16.31 5.18 6.56
CA ASP A 143 -17.34 5.01 7.58
C ASP A 143 -18.22 6.26 7.79
N GLU A 144 -17.80 7.42 7.30
CA GLU A 144 -18.53 8.70 7.37
C GLU A 144 -19.14 9.11 6.02
N LEU A 145 -18.92 8.33 4.96
CA LEU A 145 -19.48 8.57 3.63
C LEU A 145 -20.87 7.94 3.47
N PRO A 146 -21.71 8.46 2.54
CA PRO A 146 -22.96 7.80 2.15
C PRO A 146 -22.70 6.35 1.69
N LYS A 147 -23.48 5.40 2.20
CA LYS A 147 -23.27 3.96 1.91
C LYS A 147 -23.34 3.63 0.42
N ASP A 148 -24.30 4.20 -0.28
CA ASP A 148 -24.44 4.01 -1.74
C ASP A 148 -23.23 4.50 -2.52
N LEU A 149 -22.58 5.58 -2.05
CA LEU A 149 -21.37 6.11 -2.66
C LEU A 149 -20.16 5.19 -2.43
N VAL A 150 -20.05 4.64 -1.22
CA VAL A 150 -19.04 3.61 -0.90
C VAL A 150 -19.24 2.37 -1.77
N GLU A 151 -20.47 1.88 -1.89
CA GLU A 151 -20.82 0.71 -2.73
C GLU A 151 -20.48 0.95 -4.21
N LYS A 152 -20.76 2.13 -4.75
CA LYS A 152 -20.41 2.49 -6.14
C LYS A 152 -18.91 2.57 -6.38
N ALA A 153 -18.09 2.88 -5.38
CA ALA A 153 -16.64 2.92 -5.49
C ALA A 153 -15.99 1.52 -5.44
N GLN A 154 -16.67 0.51 -4.86
CA GLN A 154 -16.10 -0.84 -4.68
C GLN A 154 -15.68 -1.53 -5.99
N PRO A 155 -16.41 -1.48 -7.12
CA PRO A 155 -15.96 -2.06 -8.39
C PRO A 155 -14.65 -1.45 -8.89
N MET A 156 -14.42 -0.16 -8.66
CA MET A 156 -13.20 0.54 -9.08
C MET A 156 -12.00 0.10 -8.23
N ILE A 157 -12.17 0.00 -6.92
CA ILE A 157 -11.17 -0.56 -5.99
C ILE A 157 -10.91 -2.03 -6.35
N GLY A 158 -11.94 -2.79 -6.67
CA GLY A 158 -11.89 -4.22 -7.05
C GLY A 158 -11.14 -4.52 -8.34
N ARG A 159 -10.74 -3.52 -9.14
CA ARG A 159 -9.80 -3.71 -10.26
C ARG A 159 -8.43 -4.19 -9.79
N ALA A 160 -8.04 -3.88 -8.55
CA ALA A 160 -6.88 -4.47 -7.90
C ALA A 160 -7.22 -5.87 -7.37
N ASN A 161 -7.10 -6.89 -8.21
CA ASN A 161 -7.39 -8.28 -7.85
C ASN A 161 -6.38 -9.26 -8.48
N MET A 162 -6.35 -10.50 -8.03
CA MET A 162 -5.34 -11.48 -8.46
C MET A 162 -5.49 -11.98 -9.89
N LYS A 163 -6.59 -11.66 -10.58
CA LYS A 163 -6.80 -11.91 -12.01
C LYS A 163 -6.44 -10.72 -12.89
N ALA A 164 -6.08 -9.59 -12.28
CA ALA A 164 -5.69 -8.38 -13.01
C ALA A 164 -4.41 -8.62 -13.80
N SER A 165 -4.32 -8.06 -15.02
CA SER A 165 -3.15 -8.21 -15.91
C SER A 165 -1.86 -7.68 -15.29
N GLY A 166 -1.96 -6.76 -14.35
CA GLY A 166 -0.84 -6.22 -13.58
C GLY A 166 -0.43 -7.05 -12.37
N ALA A 167 -1.22 -8.06 -11.96
CA ALA A 167 -0.88 -8.94 -10.81
C ALA A 167 0.23 -9.95 -11.15
N ARG A 168 1.29 -9.46 -11.78
CA ARG A 168 2.45 -10.26 -12.21
C ARG A 168 3.36 -10.55 -11.03
N PRO A 169 4.04 -11.71 -11.01
CA PRO A 169 4.97 -12.08 -9.95
C PRO A 169 5.89 -10.96 -9.51
N SER A 170 6.28 -10.97 -8.23
CA SER A 170 7.15 -10.00 -7.60
C SER A 170 6.43 -8.71 -7.14
N GLY A 171 7.03 -7.54 -7.23
CA GLY A 171 6.51 -6.29 -6.62
C GLY A 171 5.12 -5.87 -7.08
N ASP A 172 4.79 -6.06 -8.36
CA ASP A 172 3.46 -5.72 -8.88
C ASP A 172 2.37 -6.53 -8.18
N ARG A 173 2.61 -7.84 -7.97
CA ARG A 173 1.67 -8.71 -7.27
C ARG A 173 1.52 -8.34 -5.80
N ILE A 174 2.60 -8.00 -5.12
CA ILE A 174 2.55 -7.54 -3.71
C ILE A 174 1.69 -6.29 -3.60
N VAL A 175 1.88 -5.31 -4.48
CA VAL A 175 1.11 -4.06 -4.45
C VAL A 175 -0.37 -4.31 -4.69
N ILE A 176 -0.73 -5.08 -5.72
CA ILE A 176 -2.14 -5.39 -6.04
C ILE A 176 -2.78 -6.24 -4.93
N ALA A 177 -2.08 -7.26 -4.44
CA ALA A 177 -2.54 -8.06 -3.31
C ALA A 177 -2.71 -7.21 -2.05
N GLY A 178 -1.81 -6.23 -1.83
CA GLY A 178 -1.91 -5.29 -0.71
C GLY A 178 -3.15 -4.40 -0.78
N ILE A 179 -3.50 -3.88 -1.96
CA ILE A 179 -4.74 -3.11 -2.15
C ILE A 179 -5.96 -4.00 -1.86
N LEU A 180 -5.96 -5.22 -2.40
CA LEU A 180 -7.03 -6.19 -2.16
C LEU A 180 -7.14 -6.54 -0.67
N ALA A 181 -6.02 -6.78 0.03
CA ALA A 181 -6.03 -7.05 1.46
C ALA A 181 -6.60 -5.87 2.27
N LYS A 182 -6.23 -4.63 1.94
CA LYS A 182 -6.80 -3.41 2.55
C LYS A 182 -8.32 -3.33 2.31
N ASN A 183 -8.79 -3.69 1.11
CA ASN A 183 -10.22 -3.71 0.80
C ASN A 183 -10.97 -4.81 1.57
N LEU A 184 -10.38 -5.97 1.75
CA LEU A 184 -10.94 -7.05 2.57
C LEU A 184 -11.07 -6.63 4.04
N LEU A 185 -10.06 -5.92 4.58
CA LEU A 185 -10.10 -5.35 5.93
C LEU A 185 -11.20 -4.28 6.06
N PHE A 186 -11.34 -3.41 5.06
CA PHE A 186 -12.37 -2.38 5.05
C PHE A 186 -13.78 -2.98 5.10
N ASN A 187 -14.03 -4.02 4.30
CA ASN A 187 -15.32 -4.71 4.20
C ASN A 187 -15.50 -5.81 5.26
N ASN A 188 -14.61 -5.96 6.24
CA ASN A 188 -14.62 -7.00 7.26
C ASN A 188 -14.73 -8.44 6.69
N ASN A 189 -14.13 -8.67 5.52
CA ASN A 189 -14.11 -9.98 4.86
C ASN A 189 -12.83 -10.74 5.23
N ASP A 190 -12.89 -11.48 6.32
CA ASP A 190 -11.77 -12.27 6.86
C ASP A 190 -11.48 -13.56 6.08
N LYS A 191 -12.48 -14.10 5.39
CA LYS A 191 -12.38 -15.42 4.72
C LYS A 191 -11.30 -15.47 3.65
N LEU A 192 -11.11 -14.38 2.91
CA LEU A 192 -10.12 -14.30 1.84
C LEU A 192 -8.80 -13.66 2.30
N PHE A 193 -8.79 -12.97 3.43
CA PHE A 193 -7.63 -12.22 3.89
C PHE A 193 -6.40 -13.11 4.08
N ASP A 194 -6.56 -14.27 4.70
CA ASP A 194 -5.46 -15.23 4.91
C ASP A 194 -4.82 -15.66 3.59
N SER A 195 -5.63 -16.00 2.60
CA SER A 195 -5.12 -16.42 1.28
C SER A 195 -4.36 -15.29 0.57
N ILE A 196 -4.80 -14.03 0.72
CA ILE A 196 -4.11 -12.89 0.12
C ILE A 196 -2.79 -12.58 0.83
N ILE A 197 -2.73 -12.68 2.16
CA ILE A 197 -1.48 -12.55 2.91
C ILE A 197 -0.49 -13.66 2.54
N ASN A 198 -0.96 -14.88 2.35
CA ASN A 198 -0.12 -15.99 1.88
C ASN A 198 0.43 -15.75 0.46
N ILE A 199 -0.32 -15.09 -0.43
CA ILE A 199 0.20 -14.67 -1.74
C ILE A 199 1.33 -13.65 -1.56
N ILE A 200 1.14 -12.62 -0.73
CA ILE A 200 2.19 -11.63 -0.47
C ILE A 200 3.44 -12.31 0.10
N GLN A 201 3.27 -13.14 1.14
CA GLN A 201 4.37 -13.87 1.76
C GLN A 201 5.10 -14.78 0.75
N GLY A 202 4.35 -15.42 -0.14
CA GLY A 202 4.87 -16.34 -1.16
C GLY A 202 5.75 -15.67 -2.23
N GLU A 203 5.68 -14.35 -2.40
CA GLU A 203 6.53 -13.64 -3.36
C GLU A 203 7.99 -13.53 -2.90
N MET A 204 8.28 -13.69 -1.61
CA MET A 204 9.65 -13.72 -1.08
C MET A 204 10.27 -15.10 -1.36
N LYS A 205 10.91 -15.21 -2.51
CA LYS A 205 11.58 -16.43 -2.99
C LYS A 205 12.60 -16.10 -4.07
N PHE A 206 13.57 -16.99 -4.24
CA PHE A 206 14.43 -16.96 -5.42
C PHE A 206 13.67 -17.33 -6.70
N ALA A 207 14.03 -16.68 -7.78
CA ALA A 207 13.52 -16.96 -9.12
C ALA A 207 14.72 -17.15 -10.07
N THR A 208 14.70 -18.18 -10.92
CA THR A 208 15.77 -18.47 -11.87
C THR A 208 15.36 -17.98 -13.25
N GLY A 209 15.92 -16.86 -13.69
CA GLY A 209 15.60 -16.25 -14.99
C GLY A 209 14.21 -15.64 -15.10
N GLU A 210 13.37 -15.77 -14.06
CA GLU A 210 12.02 -15.20 -13.96
C GLU A 210 12.05 -13.89 -13.17
N ARG A 211 10.87 -13.25 -13.04
CA ARG A 211 10.72 -12.04 -12.21
C ARG A 211 10.97 -12.34 -10.73
N GLY A 212 11.76 -11.52 -10.08
CA GLY A 212 12.04 -11.63 -8.64
C GLY A 212 13.54 -11.62 -8.33
N ILE A 213 13.87 -12.03 -7.10
CA ILE A 213 15.24 -12.12 -6.60
C ILE A 213 15.94 -13.29 -7.29
N GLN A 214 17.12 -13.04 -7.87
CA GLN A 214 17.96 -14.07 -8.45
C GLN A 214 18.92 -14.66 -7.39
N GLN A 215 19.62 -15.76 -7.72
CA GLN A 215 20.53 -16.46 -6.79
C GLN A 215 21.73 -15.59 -6.35
N ASP A 216 22.10 -14.59 -7.14
CA ASP A 216 23.14 -13.61 -6.84
C ASP A 216 22.60 -12.34 -6.14
N PHE A 217 21.35 -12.39 -5.67
CA PHE A 217 20.60 -11.25 -5.12
C PHE A 217 20.39 -10.07 -6.09
N SER A 218 20.64 -10.21 -7.38
CA SER A 218 20.14 -9.25 -8.36
C SER A 218 18.61 -9.34 -8.45
N PHE A 219 17.97 -8.31 -8.98
CA PHE A 219 16.52 -8.28 -9.09
C PHE A 219 16.07 -8.14 -10.54
N HIS A 220 15.28 -9.09 -11.03
CA HIS A 220 14.68 -9.04 -12.35
C HIS A 220 13.23 -8.54 -12.26
N HIS A 221 13.00 -7.32 -12.70
CA HIS A 221 11.64 -6.84 -12.90
C HIS A 221 10.99 -7.46 -14.15
N ARG A 222 11.81 -7.81 -15.14
CA ARG A 222 11.43 -8.55 -16.36
C ARG A 222 12.45 -9.66 -16.63
N PRO A 223 12.01 -10.81 -17.17
CA PRO A 223 12.94 -11.90 -17.52
C PRO A 223 14.02 -11.49 -18.55
N ASP A 224 13.66 -10.57 -19.46
CA ASP A 224 14.51 -10.08 -20.56
C ASP A 224 15.41 -8.89 -20.16
N ARG A 225 15.32 -8.39 -18.93
CA ARG A 225 16.04 -7.19 -18.48
C ARG A 225 16.61 -7.36 -17.11
N VAL A 226 17.92 -7.40 -17.07
CA VAL A 226 18.71 -7.59 -15.86
C VAL A 226 18.73 -6.32 -15.03
N ASN A 227 18.74 -6.51 -13.73
CA ASN A 227 19.11 -5.57 -12.71
C ASN A 227 18.28 -4.26 -12.63
N ASN A 228 17.19 -4.37 -11.90
CA ASN A 228 16.36 -3.26 -11.47
C ASN A 228 16.32 -3.16 -9.94
N THR A 229 17.49 -3.24 -9.31
CA THR A 229 17.55 -3.43 -7.85
C THR A 229 16.96 -2.26 -7.10
N ASP A 230 17.14 -1.03 -7.55
CA ASP A 230 16.66 0.14 -6.84
C ASP A 230 15.15 0.35 -6.98
N SER A 231 14.66 0.74 -8.14
CA SER A 231 13.24 1.14 -8.29
C SER A 231 12.25 0.01 -8.05
N TYR A 232 12.59 -1.19 -8.50
CA TYR A 232 11.69 -2.33 -8.46
C TYR A 232 12.04 -3.34 -7.37
N GLY A 233 13.32 -3.62 -7.16
CA GLY A 233 13.77 -4.57 -6.15
C GLY A 233 13.70 -3.97 -4.75
N TYR A 234 14.28 -2.80 -4.55
CA TYR A 234 14.21 -2.10 -3.28
C TYR A 234 12.89 -1.37 -3.08
N GLY A 235 12.60 -0.39 -3.94
CA GLY A 235 11.46 0.50 -3.75
C GLY A 235 10.10 -0.20 -3.80
N LYS A 236 9.88 -1.06 -4.78
CA LYS A 236 8.56 -1.66 -5.03
C LYS A 236 8.38 -3.04 -4.42
N PHE A 237 9.45 -3.86 -4.36
CA PHE A 237 9.37 -5.22 -3.86
C PHE A 237 9.72 -5.32 -2.37
N ALA A 238 10.97 -5.02 -1.98
CA ALA A 238 11.43 -5.19 -0.61
C ALA A 238 10.69 -4.27 0.37
N ASN A 239 10.47 -3.00 0.01
CA ASN A 239 9.74 -2.06 0.85
C ASN A 239 8.28 -2.47 1.06
N ALA A 240 7.57 -2.84 -0.02
CA ALA A 240 6.19 -3.28 0.10
C ALA A 240 6.07 -4.58 0.90
N TYR A 241 7.04 -5.50 0.75
CA TYR A 241 7.08 -6.72 1.54
C TYR A 241 7.35 -6.43 3.03
N GLY A 242 8.32 -5.56 3.34
CA GLY A 242 8.65 -5.13 4.69
C GLY A 242 7.49 -4.40 5.36
N GLU A 243 6.76 -3.56 4.62
CA GLU A 243 5.55 -2.90 5.09
C GLU A 243 4.48 -3.92 5.51
N TRP A 244 4.19 -4.90 4.66
CA TRP A 244 3.24 -5.96 5.01
C TRP A 244 3.72 -6.84 6.16
N SER A 245 5.03 -7.17 6.24
CA SER A 245 5.57 -7.91 7.36
C SER A 245 5.32 -7.20 8.71
N TRP A 246 5.44 -5.87 8.73
CA TRP A 246 5.14 -5.05 9.88
C TRP A 246 3.64 -4.98 10.18
N TYR A 247 2.77 -4.80 9.18
CA TYR A 247 1.32 -4.76 9.42
C TYR A 247 0.82 -6.03 10.08
N VAL A 248 1.32 -7.20 9.68
CA VAL A 248 0.89 -8.51 10.20
C VAL A 248 1.70 -9.00 11.40
N ALA A 249 2.77 -8.30 11.82
CA ALA A 249 3.57 -8.69 12.99
C ALA A 249 2.69 -8.89 14.23
N ASP A 250 3.05 -9.84 15.10
CA ASP A 250 2.34 -10.19 16.34
C ASP A 250 0.88 -10.64 16.16
N THR A 251 0.49 -11.01 14.94
CA THR A 251 -0.81 -11.60 14.63
C THR A 251 -0.64 -13.03 14.10
N LYS A 252 -1.73 -13.76 13.97
CA LYS A 252 -1.71 -15.10 13.35
C LYS A 252 -1.27 -15.08 11.88
N TYR A 253 -1.30 -13.92 11.25
CA TYR A 253 -0.92 -13.68 9.84
C TYR A 253 0.56 -13.33 9.66
N LYS A 254 1.36 -13.31 10.74
CA LYS A 254 2.80 -12.99 10.67
C LYS A 254 3.52 -13.87 9.67
N PHE A 255 4.46 -13.28 8.96
CA PHE A 255 5.27 -14.00 7.98
C PHE A 255 6.18 -15.04 8.65
N SER A 256 6.47 -16.12 7.94
CA SER A 256 7.33 -17.19 8.44
C SER A 256 8.77 -16.69 8.64
N LYS A 257 9.47 -17.30 9.60
CA LYS A 257 10.88 -16.97 9.88
C LYS A 257 11.76 -17.12 8.62
N GLU A 258 11.53 -18.15 7.82
CA GLU A 258 12.25 -18.39 6.57
C GLU A 258 12.12 -17.22 5.60
N LYS A 259 10.89 -16.71 5.41
CA LYS A 259 10.61 -15.59 4.50
C LYS A 259 11.19 -14.27 5.01
N MET A 260 11.14 -14.06 6.33
CA MET A 260 11.77 -12.90 6.94
C MET A 260 13.30 -12.94 6.85
N ASN A 261 13.91 -14.12 7.05
CA ASN A 261 15.35 -14.28 6.87
C ASN A 261 15.78 -13.97 5.44
N LEU A 262 15.04 -14.48 4.44
CA LEU A 262 15.35 -14.19 3.04
C LEU A 262 15.19 -12.70 2.70
N LEU A 263 14.20 -11.99 3.30
CA LEU A 263 14.08 -10.55 3.14
C LEU A 263 15.32 -9.83 3.67
N VAL A 264 15.80 -10.22 4.87
CA VAL A 264 17.00 -9.62 5.49
C VAL A 264 18.24 -9.90 4.66
N ASP A 265 18.43 -11.15 4.19
CA ASP A 265 19.56 -11.51 3.34
C ASP A 265 19.53 -10.73 2.01
N TYR A 266 18.37 -10.64 1.38
CA TYR A 266 18.21 -9.84 0.18
C TYR A 266 18.52 -8.36 0.43
N TYR A 267 18.09 -7.83 1.57
CA TYR A 267 18.37 -6.45 1.94
C TYR A 267 19.86 -6.20 2.17
N LEU A 268 20.52 -7.05 2.97
CA LEU A 268 21.92 -6.87 3.36
C LEU A 268 22.91 -7.28 2.27
N ASP A 269 22.66 -8.40 1.60
CA ASP A 269 23.60 -8.99 0.64
C ASP A 269 23.31 -8.62 -0.81
N GLY A 270 22.09 -8.14 -1.09
CA GLY A 270 21.71 -7.63 -2.41
C GLY A 270 21.65 -6.11 -2.46
N ILE A 271 20.63 -5.53 -1.81
CA ILE A 271 20.31 -4.09 -1.93
C ILE A 271 21.42 -3.21 -1.33
N TYR A 272 21.80 -3.48 -0.08
CA TYR A 272 22.77 -2.67 0.65
C TYR A 272 24.14 -2.65 -0.02
N LYS A 273 24.61 -3.79 -0.55
CA LYS A 273 25.90 -3.88 -1.25
C LYS A 273 25.95 -3.12 -2.55
N GLN A 274 24.82 -2.74 -3.12
CA GLN A 274 24.74 -1.90 -4.33
C GLN A 274 24.57 -0.41 -3.99
N MET A 275 24.66 -0.04 -2.72
CA MET A 275 24.58 1.36 -2.29
C MET A 275 25.96 1.96 -2.06
N VAL A 276 26.12 3.22 -2.45
CA VAL A 276 27.34 4.00 -2.16
C VAL A 276 27.34 4.32 -0.68
N TYR A 277 28.35 3.82 0.02
CA TYR A 277 28.47 3.95 1.49
C TYR A 277 27.27 3.45 2.28
N GLY A 278 26.43 2.57 1.70
CA GLY A 278 25.19 2.08 2.34
C GLY A 278 24.10 3.13 2.56
N VAL A 279 24.32 4.35 2.09
CA VAL A 279 23.47 5.52 2.31
C VAL A 279 22.78 5.98 1.03
N TYR A 280 23.50 5.96 -0.09
CA TYR A 280 23.04 6.52 -1.35
C TYR A 280 22.83 5.43 -2.39
N GLU A 281 21.80 5.59 -3.23
CA GLU A 281 21.63 4.71 -4.38
C GLU A 281 22.74 4.90 -5.39
N ASP A 282 23.28 3.80 -5.94
CA ASP A 282 24.14 3.86 -7.10
C ASP A 282 23.32 4.26 -8.34
N VAL A 283 23.83 5.23 -9.12
CA VAL A 283 23.15 5.72 -10.32
C VAL A 283 22.95 4.60 -11.34
N GLY A 284 23.86 3.62 -11.41
CA GLY A 284 23.80 2.50 -12.33
C GLY A 284 22.62 1.55 -12.10
N VAL A 285 22.06 1.51 -10.87
CA VAL A 285 20.92 0.63 -10.53
C VAL A 285 19.57 1.35 -10.53
N ARG A 286 19.54 2.65 -10.83
CA ARG A 286 18.31 3.48 -10.86
C ARG A 286 17.43 3.23 -12.08
N ASN A 287 17.93 2.58 -13.11
CA ASN A 287 17.20 2.25 -14.32
C ASN A 287 16.54 3.47 -14.98
N ARG A 288 15.23 3.42 -15.24
CA ARG A 288 14.45 4.51 -15.86
C ARG A 288 14.46 5.80 -15.05
N ASP A 289 14.67 5.72 -13.75
CA ASP A 289 14.69 6.89 -12.84
C ASP A 289 15.93 7.75 -12.99
N ILE A 290 16.94 7.27 -13.73
CA ILE A 290 18.14 8.04 -14.12
C ILE A 290 17.78 9.33 -14.86
N THR A 291 16.70 9.30 -15.63
CA THR A 291 16.23 10.45 -16.42
C THR A 291 15.24 11.32 -15.68
N SER A 292 14.87 10.95 -14.45
CA SER A 292 13.96 11.77 -13.65
C SER A 292 14.65 13.08 -13.26
N LYS A 293 13.87 14.18 -13.28
CA LYS A 293 14.34 15.51 -12.86
C LYS A 293 14.68 15.61 -11.35
N ARG A 294 14.66 14.53 -10.62
CA ARG A 294 15.14 14.46 -9.24
C ARG A 294 16.65 14.52 -9.24
N ASN A 295 17.15 15.74 -9.22
CA ASN A 295 18.57 16.08 -9.31
C ASN A 295 19.26 15.87 -7.97
N GLY A 296 19.39 14.68 -7.48
CA GLY A 296 20.16 14.48 -6.27
C GLY A 296 20.18 13.02 -5.89
N VAL A 297 21.30 12.61 -5.37
CA VAL A 297 21.41 11.34 -4.65
C VAL A 297 20.96 11.66 -3.23
N GLU A 298 19.67 11.43 -2.95
CA GLU A 298 19.15 11.61 -1.62
C GLU A 298 19.56 10.43 -0.72
N PRO A 299 19.98 10.69 0.53
CA PRO A 299 20.29 9.63 1.46
C PRO A 299 19.03 8.81 1.76
N LYS A 300 19.14 7.49 1.80
CA LYS A 300 18.03 6.61 2.17
C LYS A 300 17.66 6.80 3.65
N GLY A 301 16.37 6.77 3.94
CA GLY A 301 15.86 6.75 5.30
C GLY A 301 16.07 5.40 6.00
N THR A 302 15.51 5.26 7.18
CA THR A 302 15.67 4.05 8.02
C THR A 302 14.37 3.29 8.24
N LEU A 303 13.24 3.85 7.81
CA LEU A 303 11.90 3.34 8.13
C LEU A 303 11.70 1.87 7.72
N GLU A 304 12.18 1.47 6.54
CA GLU A 304 12.05 0.10 6.06
C GLU A 304 12.83 -0.89 6.94
N ILE A 305 14.02 -0.49 7.42
CA ILE A 305 14.83 -1.34 8.30
C ILE A 305 14.18 -1.43 9.68
N GLU A 306 13.67 -0.33 10.19
CA GLU A 306 12.95 -0.27 11.46
C GLU A 306 11.71 -1.19 11.43
N ARG A 307 10.99 -1.24 10.32
CA ARG A 307 9.85 -2.18 10.10
C ARG A 307 10.30 -3.64 10.08
N ILE A 308 11.40 -3.94 9.40
CA ILE A 308 11.97 -5.29 9.37
C ILE A 308 12.34 -5.74 10.79
N LEU A 309 12.97 -4.88 11.58
CA LEU A 309 13.40 -5.17 12.95
C LEU A 309 12.22 -5.43 13.92
N ILE A 310 11.03 -4.92 13.63
CA ILE A 310 9.83 -5.26 14.42
C ILE A 310 9.43 -6.73 14.16
N SER A 311 9.71 -7.25 12.97
CA SER A 311 9.23 -8.56 12.52
C SER A 311 10.25 -9.69 12.70
N THR A 312 11.55 -9.39 12.91
CA THR A 312 12.61 -10.40 13.06
C THR A 312 13.85 -9.86 13.76
N ASP A 313 14.53 -10.75 14.49
CA ASP A 313 15.84 -10.49 15.08
C ASP A 313 17.01 -11.06 14.25
N TYR A 314 16.73 -11.65 13.10
CA TYR A 314 17.75 -12.22 12.24
C TYR A 314 18.68 -11.13 11.71
N ARG A 315 19.99 -11.30 11.87
CA ARG A 315 21.05 -10.34 11.52
C ARG A 315 20.80 -8.91 12.06
N LYS A 316 20.14 -8.80 13.21
CA LYS A 316 19.71 -7.54 13.81
C LYS A 316 20.83 -6.52 13.96
N LYS A 317 22.03 -6.96 14.41
CA LYS A 317 23.18 -6.05 14.58
C LYS A 317 23.58 -5.36 13.28
N GLU A 318 23.61 -6.09 12.18
CA GLU A 318 23.96 -5.53 10.87
C GLU A 318 22.92 -4.51 10.41
N LEU A 319 21.62 -4.79 10.61
CA LEU A 319 20.55 -3.84 10.32
C LEU A 319 20.64 -2.57 11.20
N GLU A 320 20.94 -2.71 12.49
CA GLU A 320 21.12 -1.58 13.40
C GLU A 320 22.35 -0.72 13.04
N GLU A 321 23.42 -1.33 12.53
CA GLU A 321 24.60 -0.61 12.02
C GLU A 321 24.25 0.25 10.80
N ILE A 322 23.43 -0.25 9.87
CA ILE A 322 22.95 0.54 8.74
C ILE A 322 22.09 1.72 9.21
N ILE A 323 21.26 1.53 10.23
CA ILE A 323 20.47 2.62 10.80
C ILE A 323 21.38 3.72 11.37
N LYS A 324 22.41 3.34 12.12
CA LYS A 324 23.38 4.30 12.67
C LYS A 324 24.12 5.06 11.58
N LEU A 325 24.54 4.35 10.54
CA LEU A 325 25.21 4.93 9.38
C LEU A 325 24.32 5.97 8.68
N ARG A 326 23.07 5.62 8.38
CA ARG A 326 22.12 6.53 7.72
C ARG A 326 21.68 7.70 8.59
N LYS A 327 21.76 7.57 9.91
CA LYS A 327 21.52 8.67 10.87
C LYS A 327 22.78 9.52 11.13
N GLY A 328 23.92 9.23 10.45
CA GLY A 328 25.19 9.93 10.68
C GLY A 328 25.83 9.63 12.04
N GLN A 329 25.48 8.51 12.67
CA GLN A 329 25.97 8.07 13.98
C GLN A 329 27.13 7.05 13.87
N ALA A 330 27.48 6.67 12.66
CA ALA A 330 28.63 5.82 12.33
C ALA A 330 29.25 6.27 11.01
N THR A 331 30.52 5.94 10.81
CA THR A 331 31.23 6.11 9.52
C THR A 331 31.18 4.82 8.71
N PRO A 332 31.14 4.88 7.38
CA PRO A 332 31.18 3.71 6.51
C PRO A 332 32.45 2.87 6.71
#